data_e8f29ed3f4715f55e6d72e306c2a612b
#
_entry.id   e8f29ed3f4715f55e6d72e306c2a612b
#
_cell.length_a   1.000
_cell.length_b   1.000
_cell.length_c   1.000
_cell.angle_alpha   90.00
_cell.angle_beta   90.00
_cell.angle_gamma   90.00
#
_symmetry.space_group_name_H-M   'P 1'
#
loop_
_entity.id
_entity.type
_entity.pdbx_description
1 polymer ?
#
loop_
_entity_poly.entity_id
_entity_poly.type
_entity_poly.pdbx_seq_one_letter_code
_entity_poly.pdbx_strand_id
1 'polypeptide(L)'
;MRGAANLTSAMEVAADLRQRILLGELKPGARLKIDDVASLCDVSHMPVRVALQALEAEGVLDVYPHRGAVIRAVDARFVRNTLELRAAIEVMLTEKCARLIDKDGLAELEALVLDFEQAAQSQDPLAVVSANLRLHEAINRVAENTEALRVLSRGRLLIQALRVRYGFGPGRVENVIVEHRALFRAIARKDERRAGEIARKHCEGARDELLALL
;
A
#
# COMPACT_ATOMS: atom_id res chain seq x y z
N MET A 1 -13.21 -8.75 -30.29
CA MET A 1 -13.16 -9.72 -29.20
C MET A 1 -11.74 -10.02 -28.66
N ARG A 2 -10.66 -10.05 -29.49
CA ARG A 2 -9.27 -10.32 -28.99
C ARG A 2 -8.73 -9.26 -28.01
N GLY A 3 -9.14 -8.00 -28.09
CA GLY A 3 -8.65 -6.94 -27.21
C GLY A 3 -9.13 -7.05 -25.75
N ALA A 4 -10.38 -7.45 -25.51
CA ALA A 4 -10.92 -7.60 -24.16
C ALA A 4 -10.30 -8.82 -23.43
N ALA A 5 -10.12 -9.95 -24.13
CA ALA A 5 -9.45 -11.13 -23.57
C ALA A 5 -7.99 -10.85 -23.18
N ASN A 6 -7.24 -10.09 -24.00
CA ASN A 6 -5.88 -9.69 -23.68
C ASN A 6 -5.80 -8.74 -22.48
N LEU A 7 -6.79 -7.87 -22.29
CA LEU A 7 -6.81 -6.95 -21.15
C LEU A 7 -7.10 -7.69 -19.84
N THR A 8 -8.03 -8.67 -19.85
CA THR A 8 -8.31 -9.53 -18.70
C THR A 8 -7.07 -10.32 -18.30
N SER A 9 -6.40 -10.98 -19.26
CA SER A 9 -5.15 -11.70 -18.99
C SER A 9 -4.04 -10.79 -18.47
N ALA A 10 -3.93 -9.54 -18.93
CA ALA A 10 -2.95 -8.60 -18.40
C ALA A 10 -3.24 -8.22 -16.95
N MET A 11 -4.50 -8.04 -16.57
CA MET A 11 -4.90 -7.77 -15.19
C MET A 11 -4.59 -8.96 -14.27
N GLU A 12 -4.84 -10.18 -14.74
CA GLU A 12 -4.52 -11.43 -14.02
C GLU A 12 -3.01 -11.59 -13.81
N VAL A 13 -2.20 -11.38 -14.85
CA VAL A 13 -0.73 -11.38 -14.74
C VAL A 13 -0.25 -10.32 -13.76
N ALA A 14 -0.78 -9.10 -13.83
CA ALA A 14 -0.39 -8.05 -12.90
C ALA A 14 -0.78 -8.39 -11.45
N ALA A 15 -1.94 -9.02 -11.23
CA ALA A 15 -2.40 -9.47 -9.91
C ALA A 15 -1.49 -10.58 -9.36
N ASP A 16 -1.14 -11.58 -10.17
CA ASP A 16 -0.22 -12.66 -9.79
C ASP A 16 1.17 -12.10 -9.41
N LEU A 17 1.73 -11.21 -10.24
CA LEU A 17 3.01 -10.59 -9.95
C LEU A 17 2.97 -9.74 -8.66
N ARG A 18 1.89 -8.97 -8.41
CA ARG A 18 1.73 -8.23 -7.15
C ARG A 18 1.72 -9.17 -5.95
N GLN A 19 1.00 -10.28 -6.04
CA GLN A 19 0.94 -11.25 -4.95
C GLN A 19 2.30 -11.87 -4.67
N ARG A 20 3.04 -12.28 -5.71
CA ARG A 20 4.39 -12.85 -5.56
C ARG A 20 5.40 -11.85 -4.97
N ILE A 21 5.29 -10.58 -5.35
CA ILE A 21 6.11 -9.50 -4.76
C ILE A 21 5.74 -9.30 -3.29
N LEU A 22 4.45 -9.24 -2.98
CA LEU A 22 3.95 -9.07 -1.61
C LEU A 22 4.41 -10.19 -0.68
N LEU A 23 4.37 -11.43 -1.16
CA LEU A 23 4.80 -12.61 -0.41
C LEU A 23 6.33 -12.83 -0.40
N GLY A 24 7.09 -12.00 -1.13
CA GLY A 24 8.55 -12.07 -1.19
C GLY A 24 9.10 -13.19 -2.08
N GLU A 25 8.26 -13.86 -2.87
CA GLU A 25 8.69 -14.82 -3.90
C GLU A 25 9.51 -14.11 -4.99
N LEU A 26 9.07 -12.93 -5.39
CA LEU A 26 9.80 -12.02 -6.27
C LEU A 26 10.42 -10.90 -5.43
N LYS A 27 11.75 -10.91 -5.30
CA LYS A 27 12.50 -10.02 -4.41
C LYS A 27 12.83 -8.68 -5.09
N PRO A 28 13.00 -7.58 -4.33
CA PRO A 28 13.59 -6.35 -4.82
C PRO A 28 14.92 -6.62 -5.56
N GLY A 29 15.10 -5.98 -6.72
CA GLY A 29 16.24 -6.19 -7.61
C GLY A 29 16.12 -7.40 -8.56
N ALA A 30 15.10 -8.24 -8.40
CA ALA A 30 14.89 -9.39 -9.29
C ALA A 30 14.53 -8.92 -10.71
N ARG A 31 15.11 -9.62 -11.69
CA ARG A 31 14.84 -9.37 -13.12
C ARG A 31 13.71 -10.27 -13.60
N LEU A 32 12.74 -9.69 -14.25
CA LEU A 32 11.60 -10.35 -14.88
C LEU A 32 11.78 -10.31 -16.39
N LYS A 33 12.07 -11.46 -17.01
CA LYS A 33 12.07 -11.59 -18.47
C LYS A 33 10.64 -11.85 -18.94
N ILE A 34 10.28 -11.29 -20.10
CA ILE A 34 8.93 -11.46 -20.67
C ILE A 34 8.62 -12.92 -20.91
N ASP A 35 9.59 -13.69 -21.44
CA ASP A 35 9.43 -15.11 -21.75
C ASP A 35 9.16 -15.96 -20.49
N ASP A 36 9.91 -15.66 -19.41
CA ASP A 36 9.77 -16.37 -18.12
C ASP A 36 8.38 -16.13 -17.50
N VAL A 37 7.92 -14.86 -17.51
CA VAL A 37 6.59 -14.49 -16.99
C VAL A 37 5.47 -15.03 -17.88
N ALA A 38 5.63 -15.02 -19.20
CA ALA A 38 4.66 -15.56 -20.14
C ALA A 38 4.48 -17.07 -19.92
N SER A 39 5.59 -17.80 -19.74
CA SER A 39 5.56 -19.25 -19.44
C SER A 39 4.96 -19.54 -18.06
N LEU A 40 5.27 -18.71 -17.05
CA LEU A 40 4.75 -18.87 -15.70
C LEU A 40 3.23 -18.71 -15.62
N CYS A 41 2.69 -17.76 -16.38
CA CYS A 41 1.26 -17.42 -16.37
C CYS A 41 0.47 -18.09 -17.51
N ASP A 42 1.10 -18.89 -18.35
CA ASP A 42 0.52 -19.53 -19.55
C ASP A 42 -0.21 -18.51 -20.47
N VAL A 43 0.46 -17.40 -20.79
CA VAL A 43 -0.06 -16.33 -21.64
C VAL A 43 0.94 -15.94 -22.73
N SER A 44 0.47 -15.22 -23.75
CA SER A 44 1.35 -14.61 -24.75
C SER A 44 2.12 -13.40 -24.18
N HIS A 45 3.12 -12.90 -24.91
CA HIS A 45 3.96 -11.78 -24.49
C HIS A 45 3.20 -10.45 -24.33
N MET A 46 2.10 -10.23 -25.06
CA MET A 46 1.36 -8.96 -25.02
C MET A 46 0.73 -8.68 -23.66
N PRO A 47 -0.05 -9.59 -23.03
CA PRO A 47 -0.55 -9.41 -21.67
C PRO A 47 0.56 -9.12 -20.66
N VAL A 48 1.72 -9.81 -20.76
CA VAL A 48 2.88 -9.58 -19.88
C VAL A 48 3.41 -8.16 -20.01
N ARG A 49 3.57 -7.66 -21.24
CA ARG A 49 4.04 -6.28 -21.47
C ARG A 49 3.10 -5.25 -20.84
N VAL A 50 1.78 -5.43 -21.02
CA VAL A 50 0.78 -4.53 -20.43
C VAL A 50 0.81 -4.61 -18.90
N ALA A 51 0.92 -5.80 -18.32
CA ALA A 51 1.04 -6.00 -16.88
C ALA A 51 2.30 -5.32 -16.30
N LEU A 52 3.46 -5.48 -16.96
CA LEU A 52 4.71 -4.84 -16.53
C LEU A 52 4.63 -3.30 -16.61
N GLN A 53 4.00 -2.73 -17.66
CA GLN A 53 3.77 -1.29 -17.76
C GLN A 53 2.85 -0.77 -16.65
N ALA A 54 1.80 -1.53 -16.28
CA ALA A 54 0.94 -1.17 -15.16
C ALA A 54 1.72 -1.13 -13.83
N LEU A 55 2.56 -2.14 -13.57
CA LEU A 55 3.40 -2.19 -12.37
C LEU A 55 4.49 -1.11 -12.36
N GLU A 56 4.99 -0.71 -13.53
CA GLU A 56 5.91 0.44 -13.66
C GLU A 56 5.20 1.75 -13.29
N ALA A 57 3.98 1.96 -13.78
CA ALA A 57 3.17 3.12 -13.40
C ALA A 57 2.88 3.17 -11.89
N GLU A 58 2.75 2.00 -11.25
CA GLU A 58 2.64 1.87 -9.79
C GLU A 58 3.97 2.08 -9.05
N GLY A 59 5.08 2.25 -9.77
CA GLY A 59 6.41 2.43 -9.17
C GLY A 59 6.96 1.19 -8.48
N VAL A 60 6.53 0.01 -8.90
CA VAL A 60 6.95 -1.30 -8.36
C VAL A 60 8.21 -1.80 -9.04
N LEU A 61 8.33 -1.57 -10.34
CA LEU A 61 9.44 -2.02 -11.17
C LEU A 61 9.79 -0.97 -12.22
N ASP A 62 10.93 -1.16 -12.86
CA ASP A 62 11.40 -0.37 -14.01
C ASP A 62 11.44 -1.26 -15.24
N VAL A 63 10.81 -0.85 -16.36
CA VAL A 63 10.76 -1.59 -17.62
C VAL A 63 11.91 -1.17 -18.51
N TYR A 64 12.62 -2.14 -19.07
CA TYR A 64 13.73 -1.90 -20.00
C TYR A 64 13.38 -2.43 -21.40
N PRO A 65 13.46 -1.61 -22.46
CA PRO A 65 13.17 -2.04 -23.81
C PRO A 65 13.97 -3.31 -24.17
N HIS A 66 13.30 -4.31 -24.69
CA HIS A 66 13.87 -5.62 -25.10
C HIS A 66 14.58 -6.42 -24.00
N ARG A 67 14.51 -5.98 -22.72
CA ARG A 67 15.23 -6.61 -21.60
C ARG A 67 14.32 -7.06 -20.46
N GLY A 68 12.99 -6.86 -20.59
CA GLY A 68 12.01 -7.15 -19.52
C GLY A 68 11.95 -6.04 -18.47
N ALA A 69 11.81 -6.39 -17.21
CA ALA A 69 11.71 -5.46 -16.12
C ALA A 69 12.61 -5.84 -14.94
N VAL A 70 12.83 -4.90 -14.03
CA VAL A 70 13.55 -5.13 -12.76
C VAL A 70 12.69 -4.58 -11.63
N ILE A 71 12.42 -5.38 -10.62
CA ILE A 71 11.74 -4.93 -9.41
C ILE A 71 12.65 -3.92 -8.70
N ARG A 72 12.11 -2.75 -8.36
CA ARG A 72 12.90 -1.67 -7.76
C ARG A 72 13.54 -2.11 -6.46
N ALA A 73 14.77 -1.67 -6.25
CA ALA A 73 15.46 -1.87 -4.99
C ALA A 73 14.73 -1.11 -3.87
N VAL A 74 14.68 -1.73 -2.69
CA VAL A 74 14.06 -1.16 -1.50
C VAL A 74 15.15 -1.01 -0.44
N ASP A 75 15.79 0.15 -0.45
CA ASP A 75 16.80 0.55 0.52
C ASP A 75 16.26 1.60 1.50
N ALA A 76 17.06 1.98 2.48
CA ALA A 76 16.71 3.00 3.47
C ALA A 76 16.32 4.35 2.83
N ARG A 77 16.92 4.72 1.68
CA ARG A 77 16.58 5.93 0.95
C ARG A 77 15.21 5.85 0.31
N PHE A 78 14.88 4.72 -0.32
CA PHE A 78 13.55 4.47 -0.87
C PHE A 78 12.47 4.55 0.21
N VAL A 79 12.67 3.85 1.34
CA VAL A 79 11.73 3.84 2.46
C VAL A 79 11.52 5.26 3.01
N ARG A 80 12.59 6.00 3.27
CA ARG A 80 12.53 7.38 3.77
C ARG A 80 11.73 8.27 2.83
N ASN A 81 12.16 8.36 1.58
CA ASN A 81 11.53 9.26 0.59
C ASN A 81 10.06 8.92 0.36
N THR A 82 9.74 7.61 0.29
CA THR A 82 8.36 7.16 0.06
C THR A 82 7.46 7.52 1.25
N LEU A 83 7.92 7.27 2.48
CA LEU A 83 7.10 7.51 3.67
C LEU A 83 7.03 8.99 4.06
N GLU A 84 8.04 9.80 3.76
CA GLU A 84 7.96 11.26 3.89
C GLU A 84 6.92 11.87 2.94
N LEU A 85 6.92 11.44 1.67
CA LEU A 85 5.90 11.86 0.70
C LEU A 85 4.49 11.42 1.14
N ARG A 86 4.35 10.16 1.58
CA ARG A 86 3.08 9.64 2.11
C ARG A 86 2.59 10.45 3.28
N ALA A 87 3.45 10.77 4.25
CA ALA A 87 3.07 11.56 5.41
C ALA A 87 2.47 12.92 5.02
N ALA A 88 3.09 13.62 4.07
CA ALA A 88 2.59 14.92 3.60
C ALA A 88 1.18 14.80 2.98
N ILE A 89 0.95 13.76 2.18
CA ILE A 89 -0.33 13.55 1.49
C ILE A 89 -1.39 13.01 2.47
N GLU A 90 -1.06 12.02 3.30
CA GLU A 90 -2.02 11.40 4.22
C GLU A 90 -2.49 12.38 5.31
N VAL A 91 -1.65 13.31 5.76
CA VAL A 91 -2.07 14.40 6.65
C VAL A 91 -3.18 15.23 6.00
N MET A 92 -2.96 15.72 4.79
CA MET A 92 -3.95 16.52 4.05
C MET A 92 -5.26 15.73 3.82
N LEU A 93 -5.16 14.46 3.44
CA LEU A 93 -6.35 13.62 3.20
C LEU A 93 -7.11 13.34 4.49
N THR A 94 -6.40 13.10 5.59
CA THR A 94 -7.01 12.85 6.90
C THR A 94 -7.72 14.09 7.45
N GLU A 95 -7.14 15.27 7.33
CA GLU A 95 -7.79 16.55 7.67
C GLU A 95 -9.07 16.75 6.86
N LYS A 96 -9.00 16.51 5.54
CA LYS A 96 -10.16 16.60 4.66
C LYS A 96 -11.22 15.53 4.98
N CYS A 97 -10.81 14.31 5.31
CA CYS A 97 -11.71 13.26 5.77
C CYS A 97 -12.46 13.70 7.04
N ALA A 98 -11.79 14.22 8.05
CA ALA A 98 -12.42 14.70 9.27
C ALA A 98 -13.48 15.77 9.01
N ARG A 99 -13.25 16.65 8.03
CA ARG A 99 -14.23 17.67 7.64
C ARG A 99 -15.45 17.08 6.92
N LEU A 100 -15.25 16.14 5.99
CA LEU A 100 -16.28 15.69 5.04
C LEU A 100 -17.06 14.48 5.50
N ILE A 101 -16.53 13.68 6.42
CA ILE A 101 -17.11 12.39 6.79
C ILE A 101 -18.54 12.52 7.32
N ASP A 102 -19.41 11.64 6.87
CA ASP A 102 -20.78 11.49 7.33
C ASP A 102 -20.94 10.34 8.34
N LYS A 103 -22.19 10.04 8.72
CA LYS A 103 -22.48 8.99 9.70
C LYS A 103 -22.15 7.59 9.18
N ASP A 104 -22.40 7.33 7.91
CA ASP A 104 -22.14 6.01 7.30
C ASP A 104 -20.63 5.77 7.17
N GLY A 105 -19.90 6.79 6.74
CA GLY A 105 -18.43 6.75 6.72
C GLY A 105 -17.81 6.55 8.11
N LEU A 106 -18.38 7.18 9.15
CA LEU A 106 -17.92 6.95 10.53
C LEU A 106 -18.15 5.51 10.98
N ALA A 107 -19.33 4.94 10.67
CA ALA A 107 -19.61 3.53 11.00
C ALA A 107 -18.67 2.58 10.27
N GLU A 108 -18.35 2.86 8.99
CA GLU A 108 -17.35 2.10 8.24
C GLU A 108 -15.96 2.19 8.88
N LEU A 109 -15.50 3.39 9.24
CA LEU A 109 -14.19 3.57 9.87
C LEU A 109 -14.10 2.86 11.22
N GLU A 110 -15.15 2.89 12.04
CA GLU A 110 -15.19 2.20 13.32
C GLU A 110 -15.04 0.68 13.13
N ALA A 111 -15.78 0.10 12.19
CA ALA A 111 -15.66 -1.31 11.84
C ALA A 111 -14.25 -1.68 11.37
N LEU A 112 -13.60 -0.83 10.56
CA LEU A 112 -12.24 -1.07 10.08
C LEU A 112 -11.17 -0.91 11.18
N VAL A 113 -11.38 -0.05 12.17
CA VAL A 113 -10.51 0.01 13.36
C VAL A 113 -10.60 -1.30 14.15
N LEU A 114 -11.81 -1.82 14.38
CA LEU A 114 -12.01 -3.11 15.06
C LEU A 114 -11.43 -4.29 14.25
N ASP A 115 -11.59 -4.27 12.93
CA ASP A 115 -10.99 -5.27 12.02
C ASP A 115 -9.46 -5.28 12.12
N PHE A 116 -8.83 -4.11 12.20
CA PHE A 116 -7.38 -4.02 12.43
C PHE A 116 -6.98 -4.60 13.80
N GLU A 117 -7.72 -4.28 14.85
CA GLU A 117 -7.47 -4.82 16.20
C GLU A 117 -7.59 -6.35 16.25
N GLN A 118 -8.57 -6.91 15.54
CA GLN A 118 -8.71 -8.36 15.41
C GLN A 118 -7.57 -8.98 14.61
N ALA A 119 -7.19 -8.37 13.47
CA ALA A 119 -6.04 -8.81 12.68
C ALA A 119 -4.73 -8.77 13.49
N ALA A 120 -4.55 -7.76 14.33
CA ALA A 120 -3.39 -7.63 15.21
C ALA A 120 -3.22 -8.80 16.19
N GLN A 121 -4.31 -9.48 16.56
CA GLN A 121 -4.28 -10.66 17.43
C GLN A 121 -3.91 -11.95 16.70
N SER A 122 -4.02 -11.98 15.37
CA SER A 122 -3.81 -13.20 14.56
C SER A 122 -2.35 -13.62 14.41
N GLN A 123 -1.39 -12.76 14.73
CA GLN A 123 0.04 -12.95 14.48
C GLN A 123 0.40 -13.18 12.98
N ASP A 124 -0.54 -12.93 12.07
CA ASP A 124 -0.34 -12.98 10.63
C ASP A 124 0.01 -11.59 10.09
N PRO A 125 1.27 -11.33 9.68
CA PRO A 125 1.67 -10.04 9.14
C PRO A 125 0.86 -9.61 7.91
N LEU A 126 0.43 -10.56 7.09
CA LEU A 126 -0.37 -10.26 5.90
C LEU A 126 -1.77 -9.77 6.28
N ALA A 127 -2.41 -10.39 7.27
CA ALA A 127 -3.70 -9.95 7.78
C ALA A 127 -3.61 -8.54 8.37
N VAL A 128 -2.58 -8.26 9.19
CA VAL A 128 -2.34 -6.94 9.79
C VAL A 128 -2.11 -5.87 8.73
N VAL A 129 -1.24 -6.13 7.75
CA VAL A 129 -0.95 -5.21 6.63
C VAL A 129 -2.21 -4.93 5.81
N SER A 130 -3.02 -5.96 5.54
CA SER A 130 -4.24 -5.83 4.76
C SER A 130 -5.31 -5.03 5.51
N ALA A 131 -5.51 -5.26 6.81
CA ALA A 131 -6.44 -4.51 7.62
C ALA A 131 -6.02 -3.03 7.75
N ASN A 132 -4.73 -2.78 8.00
CA ASN A 132 -4.18 -1.42 8.01
C ASN A 132 -4.45 -0.68 6.68
N LEU A 133 -4.24 -1.37 5.56
CA LEU A 133 -4.50 -0.80 4.24
C LEU A 133 -5.96 -0.40 4.07
N ARG A 134 -6.91 -1.29 4.42
CA ARG A 134 -8.35 -1.01 4.28
C ARG A 134 -8.77 0.24 5.06
N LEU A 135 -8.29 0.40 6.30
CA LEU A 135 -8.59 1.57 7.11
C LEU A 135 -8.08 2.87 6.46
N HIS A 136 -6.81 2.90 6.05
CA HIS A 136 -6.24 4.09 5.41
C HIS A 136 -6.89 4.39 4.05
N GLU A 137 -7.26 3.36 3.27
CA GLU A 137 -7.98 3.56 2.00
C GLU A 137 -9.37 4.14 2.23
N ALA A 138 -10.09 3.73 3.29
CA ALA A 138 -11.38 4.31 3.62
C ALA A 138 -11.26 5.79 4.01
N ILE A 139 -10.29 6.16 4.88
CA ILE A 139 -10.00 7.54 5.23
C ILE A 139 -9.68 8.37 3.97
N ASN A 140 -8.80 7.87 3.13
CA ASN A 140 -8.34 8.57 1.95
C ASN A 140 -9.45 8.73 0.89
N ARG A 141 -10.36 7.77 0.77
CA ARG A 141 -11.50 7.80 -0.15
C ARG A 141 -12.48 8.91 0.20
N VAL A 142 -12.80 9.10 1.49
CA VAL A 142 -13.69 10.19 1.96
C VAL A 142 -13.16 11.57 1.57
N ALA A 143 -11.84 11.71 1.46
CA ALA A 143 -11.22 12.98 1.05
C ALA A 143 -11.43 13.34 -0.44
N GLU A 144 -11.93 12.43 -1.29
CA GLU A 144 -12.26 12.68 -2.71
C GLU A 144 -11.16 13.39 -3.51
N ASN A 145 -9.90 13.01 -3.29
CA ASN A 145 -8.74 13.57 -4.01
C ASN A 145 -8.06 12.48 -4.85
N THR A 146 -8.56 12.27 -6.06
CA THR A 146 -8.09 11.22 -6.97
C THR A 146 -6.61 11.35 -7.33
N GLU A 147 -6.08 12.57 -7.44
CA GLU A 147 -4.67 12.79 -7.75
C GLU A 147 -3.76 12.40 -6.58
N ALA A 148 -4.15 12.75 -5.36
CA ALA A 148 -3.45 12.30 -4.16
C ALA A 148 -3.44 10.76 -4.05
N LEU A 149 -4.56 10.09 -4.34
CA LEU A 149 -4.67 8.63 -4.33
C LEU A 149 -3.73 7.98 -5.37
N ARG A 150 -3.61 8.55 -6.57
CA ARG A 150 -2.67 8.09 -7.60
C ARG A 150 -1.21 8.19 -7.12
N VAL A 151 -0.85 9.28 -6.45
CA VAL A 151 0.49 9.43 -5.90
C VAL A 151 0.74 8.45 -4.76
N LEU A 152 -0.22 8.25 -3.85
CA LEU A 152 -0.11 7.32 -2.73
C LEU A 152 0.01 5.85 -3.17
N SER A 153 -0.51 5.48 -4.33
CA SER A 153 -0.38 4.11 -4.85
C SER A 153 1.06 3.77 -5.25
N ARG A 154 1.89 4.79 -5.59
CA ARG A 154 3.25 4.56 -6.08
C ARG A 154 4.16 4.01 -4.97
N GLY A 155 4.80 2.88 -5.26
CA GLY A 155 5.71 2.21 -4.34
C GLY A 155 5.05 1.57 -3.11
N ARG A 156 3.73 1.68 -2.97
CA ARG A 156 2.99 1.13 -1.81
C ARG A 156 3.20 -0.37 -1.65
N LEU A 157 3.10 -1.13 -2.73
CA LEU A 157 3.29 -2.58 -2.71
C LEU A 157 4.65 -2.98 -2.13
N LEU A 158 5.71 -2.25 -2.45
CA LEU A 158 7.06 -2.53 -1.96
C LEU A 158 7.18 -2.28 -0.45
N ILE A 159 6.53 -1.23 0.06
CA ILE A 159 6.44 -0.98 1.51
C ILE A 159 5.64 -2.07 2.22
N GLN A 160 4.52 -2.52 1.61
CA GLN A 160 3.73 -3.64 2.15
C GLN A 160 4.51 -4.95 2.17
N ALA A 161 5.26 -5.26 1.11
CA ALA A 161 6.12 -6.44 1.05
C ALA A 161 7.20 -6.43 2.15
N LEU A 162 7.76 -5.25 2.47
CA LEU A 162 8.66 -5.12 3.62
C LEU A 162 7.94 -5.46 4.93
N ARG A 163 6.73 -4.95 5.13
CA ARG A 163 5.93 -5.23 6.32
C ARG A 163 5.56 -6.71 6.44
N VAL A 164 5.18 -7.36 5.34
CA VAL A 164 4.91 -8.80 5.34
C VAL A 164 6.18 -9.60 5.69
N ARG A 165 7.33 -9.18 5.17
CA ARG A 165 8.60 -9.88 5.39
C ARG A 165 9.16 -9.71 6.80
N TYR A 166 9.17 -8.49 7.33
CA TYR A 166 9.83 -8.15 8.60
C TYR A 166 8.86 -8.03 9.77
N GLY A 167 7.54 -8.03 9.48
CA GLY A 167 6.51 -7.79 10.49
C GLY A 167 6.53 -6.36 11.02
N PHE A 168 6.13 -6.25 12.26
CA PHE A 168 6.18 -5.02 13.04
C PHE A 168 7.17 -5.22 14.20
N GLY A 169 7.97 -4.21 14.48
CA GLY A 169 8.90 -4.24 15.61
C GLY A 169 8.19 -4.38 16.96
N PRO A 170 8.92 -4.71 18.04
CA PRO A 170 8.36 -4.91 19.36
C PRO A 170 7.50 -3.72 19.81
N GLY A 171 6.27 -3.97 20.26
CA GLY A 171 5.33 -2.95 20.73
C GLY A 171 4.75 -2.04 19.64
N ARG A 172 5.10 -2.23 18.37
CA ARG A 172 4.61 -1.35 17.29
C ARG A 172 3.15 -1.58 16.98
N VAL A 173 2.69 -2.81 16.95
CA VAL A 173 1.29 -3.14 16.66
C VAL A 173 0.37 -2.52 17.71
N GLU A 174 0.72 -2.63 18.99
CA GLU A 174 0.01 -2.03 20.10
C GLU A 174 -0.06 -0.49 19.98
N ASN A 175 1.05 0.14 19.60
CA ASN A 175 1.08 1.57 19.35
C ASN A 175 0.18 1.96 18.19
N VAL A 176 0.16 1.18 17.09
CA VAL A 176 -0.72 1.42 15.94
C VAL A 176 -2.19 1.32 16.33
N ILE A 177 -2.57 0.35 17.17
CA ILE A 177 -3.93 0.26 17.71
C ILE A 177 -4.32 1.56 18.43
N VAL A 178 -3.45 2.06 19.31
CA VAL A 178 -3.68 3.32 20.03
C VAL A 178 -3.79 4.51 19.07
N GLU A 179 -2.91 4.57 18.08
CA GLU A 179 -2.88 5.61 17.04
C GLU A 179 -4.18 5.58 16.21
N HIS A 180 -4.63 4.41 15.73
CA HIS A 180 -5.87 4.26 14.94
C HIS A 180 -7.12 4.66 15.75
N ARG A 181 -7.21 4.24 17.03
CA ARG A 181 -8.29 4.68 17.92
C ARG A 181 -8.30 6.19 18.14
N ALA A 182 -7.12 6.79 18.30
CA ALA A 182 -6.99 8.23 18.47
C ALA A 182 -7.37 8.98 17.19
N LEU A 183 -6.96 8.46 16.02
CA LEU A 183 -7.27 9.00 14.71
C LEU A 183 -8.79 8.97 14.46
N PHE A 184 -9.43 7.82 14.65
CA PHE A 184 -10.89 7.68 14.55
C PHE A 184 -11.62 8.69 15.45
N ARG A 185 -11.21 8.82 16.73
CA ARG A 185 -11.83 9.78 17.66
C ARG A 185 -11.67 11.24 17.21
N ALA A 186 -10.54 11.61 16.64
CA ALA A 186 -10.32 12.95 16.10
C ALA A 186 -11.21 13.21 14.86
N ILE A 187 -11.28 12.24 13.96
CA ILE A 187 -12.17 12.29 12.77
C ILE A 187 -13.64 12.39 13.20
N ALA A 188 -14.10 11.57 14.15
CA ALA A 188 -15.47 11.56 14.64
C ALA A 188 -15.89 12.90 15.29
N ARG A 189 -14.93 13.61 15.89
CA ARG A 189 -15.13 14.95 16.45
C ARG A 189 -14.97 16.08 15.44
N LYS A 190 -14.67 15.75 14.19
CA LYS A 190 -14.34 16.70 13.13
C LYS A 190 -13.19 17.66 13.48
N ASP A 191 -12.25 17.18 14.31
CA ASP A 191 -11.05 17.90 14.68
C ASP A 191 -9.96 17.65 13.62
N GLU A 192 -10.03 18.44 12.54
CA GLU A 192 -9.13 18.34 11.38
C GLU A 192 -7.66 18.43 11.81
N ARG A 193 -7.33 19.45 12.62
CA ARG A 193 -5.94 19.67 13.07
C ARG A 193 -5.40 18.49 13.87
N ARG A 194 -6.19 17.99 14.81
CA ARG A 194 -5.77 16.85 15.63
C ARG A 194 -5.65 15.56 14.82
N ALA A 195 -6.57 15.33 13.89
CA ALA A 195 -6.50 14.20 12.97
C ALA A 195 -5.23 14.24 12.12
N GLY A 196 -4.86 15.40 11.56
CA GLY A 196 -3.62 15.59 10.82
C GLY A 196 -2.35 15.38 11.66
N GLU A 197 -2.31 15.89 12.90
CA GLU A 197 -1.20 15.66 13.82
C GLU A 197 -0.98 14.16 14.12
N ILE A 198 -2.06 13.42 14.33
CA ILE A 198 -2.00 11.97 14.59
C ILE A 198 -1.54 11.23 13.33
N ALA A 199 -2.10 11.54 12.16
CA ALA A 199 -1.70 10.95 10.89
C ALA A 199 -0.20 11.16 10.61
N ARG A 200 0.33 12.36 10.87
CA ARG A 200 1.76 12.65 10.75
C ARG A 200 2.60 11.74 11.63
N LYS A 201 2.30 11.68 12.93
CA LYS A 201 3.03 10.84 13.89
C LYS A 201 2.97 9.36 13.52
N HIS A 202 1.82 8.90 13.06
CA HIS A 202 1.63 7.52 12.59
C HIS A 202 2.56 7.18 11.41
N CYS A 203 2.62 8.05 10.40
CA CYS A 203 3.49 7.87 9.22
C CYS A 203 4.98 7.96 9.59
N GLU A 204 5.36 8.91 10.46
CA GLU A 204 6.73 9.06 10.96
C GLU A 204 7.16 7.83 11.75
N GLY A 205 6.31 7.33 12.65
CA GLY A 205 6.56 6.10 13.41
C GLY A 205 6.72 4.88 12.50
N ALA A 206 5.92 4.77 11.45
CA ALA A 206 6.05 3.71 10.46
C ALA A 206 7.37 3.79 9.66
N ARG A 207 7.82 5.03 9.33
CA ARG A 207 9.10 5.27 8.66
C ARG A 207 10.27 4.85 9.55
N ASP A 208 10.30 5.37 10.78
CA ASP A 208 11.44 5.20 11.69
C ASP A 208 11.62 3.72 12.06
N GLU A 209 10.52 3.02 12.28
CA GLU A 209 10.54 1.58 12.54
C GLU A 209 11.03 0.78 11.32
N LEU A 210 10.50 1.04 10.10
CA LEU A 210 10.97 0.33 8.91
C LEU A 210 12.44 0.58 8.62
N LEU A 211 12.94 1.80 8.88
CA LEU A 211 14.36 2.11 8.76
C LEU A 211 15.22 1.36 9.76
N ALA A 212 14.70 1.08 10.95
CA ALA A 212 15.40 0.30 11.96
C ALA A 212 15.45 -1.22 11.66
N LEU A 213 14.59 -1.70 10.77
CA LEU A 213 14.53 -3.11 10.36
C LEU A 213 15.39 -3.42 9.12
N LEU A 214 15.94 -2.40 8.43
CA LEU A 214 16.78 -2.54 7.24
C LEU A 214 18.25 -2.54 7.59
#